data_81e359678f3c34c591c44345ececcdfc
#
_entry.id   81e359678f3c34c591c44345ececcdfc
#
_cell.length_a   1.000
_cell.length_b   1.000
_cell.length_c   1.000
_cell.angle_alpha   90.00
_cell.angle_beta   90.00
_cell.angle_gamma   90.00
#
_symmetry.space_group_name_H-M   'P 1'
#
loop_
_entity.id
_entity.type
_entity.pdbx_description
1 polymer ?
#
loop_
_entity_poly.entity_id
_entity_poly.type
_entity_poly.pdbx_seq_one_letter_code
_entity_poly.pdbx_strand_id
1 'polypeptide(L)'
;MGEYIYGMDDDAVVDFENDPDFFVKAIEILDRHQNIATLATQIYDTAWQANRQAICGKEIYPGVYRCKMFCGGSHFLRKSFFETSPYLSNKYGYEELPPSLMAMDAGMINAFCPDLIAIHKPAVNKWDRTSDKNMEYLIIECGVPYAIKRKMYPIICTPLIWLAYKQRCKKYLQQTKSIRKQLSDIVANTMQMCNRMERIKFSTFVKMFMDFGSSIL
;
A
#
# COMPACT_ATOMS: atom_id res chain seq x y z
N MET A 1 -7.72 -15.65 -21.35
CA MET A 1 -7.89 -14.60 -20.33
C MET A 1 -6.74 -14.71 -19.35
N GLY A 2 -5.96 -13.63 -19.09
CA GLY A 2 -4.74 -13.71 -18.30
C GLY A 2 -4.96 -14.13 -16.83
N GLU A 3 -3.94 -14.76 -16.24
CA GLU A 3 -3.96 -15.22 -14.84
C GLU A 3 -3.53 -14.13 -13.86
N TYR A 4 -2.80 -13.14 -14.34
CA TYR A 4 -2.29 -12.01 -13.58
C TYR A 4 -2.77 -10.69 -14.16
N ILE A 5 -2.91 -9.69 -13.29
CA ILE A 5 -3.23 -8.31 -13.64
C ILE A 5 -2.00 -7.47 -13.27
N TYR A 6 -1.47 -6.73 -14.23
CA TYR A 6 -0.42 -5.75 -13.98
C TYR A 6 -1.05 -4.36 -13.85
N GLY A 7 -0.79 -3.70 -12.73
CA GLY A 7 -1.17 -2.32 -12.45
C GLY A 7 0.07 -1.42 -12.44
N MET A 8 -0.06 -0.25 -13.07
CA MET A 8 1.00 0.74 -13.13
C MET A 8 0.39 2.15 -13.16
N ASP A 9 1.07 3.12 -12.51
CA ASP A 9 0.69 4.53 -12.60
C ASP A 9 0.85 5.05 -14.05
N ASP A 10 0.05 6.02 -14.45
CA ASP A 10 0.03 6.60 -15.79
C ASP A 10 1.29 7.44 -16.12
N ASP A 11 2.05 7.80 -15.08
CA ASP A 11 3.34 8.50 -15.18
C ASP A 11 4.54 7.57 -14.87
N ALA A 12 4.34 6.25 -14.97
CA ALA A 12 5.39 5.25 -14.84
C ALA A 12 5.64 4.49 -16.15
N VAL A 13 6.83 3.92 -16.29
CA VAL A 13 7.22 3.05 -17.41
C VAL A 13 8.07 1.89 -16.89
N VAL A 14 8.00 0.73 -17.54
CA VAL A 14 8.92 -0.37 -17.27
C VAL A 14 10.28 -0.06 -17.91
N ASP A 15 11.36 -0.39 -17.20
CA ASP A 15 12.74 -0.19 -17.69
C ASP A 15 13.17 -1.33 -18.63
N PHE A 16 12.51 -1.41 -19.80
CA PHE A 16 12.82 -2.44 -20.79
C PHE A 16 14.21 -2.35 -21.42
N GLU A 17 14.88 -1.20 -21.33
CA GLU A 17 16.23 -1.04 -21.82
C GLU A 17 17.22 -1.86 -20.97
N ASN A 18 17.03 -1.90 -19.66
CA ASN A 18 17.88 -2.65 -18.73
C ASN A 18 17.29 -4.02 -18.36
N ASP A 19 15.98 -4.19 -18.44
CA ASP A 19 15.29 -5.45 -18.12
C ASP A 19 14.22 -5.80 -19.17
N PRO A 20 14.62 -6.33 -20.35
CA PRO A 20 13.67 -6.74 -21.39
C PRO A 20 12.76 -7.90 -20.94
N ASP A 21 13.18 -8.68 -19.96
CA ASP A 21 12.48 -9.85 -19.44
C ASP A 21 11.62 -9.55 -18.20
N PHE A 22 11.37 -8.28 -17.88
CA PHE A 22 10.63 -7.83 -16.70
C PHE A 22 9.34 -8.64 -16.45
N PHE A 23 8.47 -8.76 -17.45
CA PHE A 23 7.22 -9.52 -17.32
C PHE A 23 7.45 -11.02 -17.19
N VAL A 24 8.41 -11.57 -17.93
CA VAL A 24 8.75 -13.00 -17.88
C VAL A 24 9.21 -13.36 -16.46
N LYS A 25 10.13 -12.60 -15.90
CA LYS A 25 10.63 -12.81 -14.53
C LYS A 25 9.52 -12.69 -13.48
N ALA A 26 8.64 -11.69 -13.61
CA ALA A 26 7.53 -11.50 -12.70
C ALA A 26 6.55 -12.68 -12.74
N ILE A 27 6.22 -13.15 -13.94
CA ILE A 27 5.33 -14.32 -14.13
C ILE A 27 5.98 -15.59 -13.58
N GLU A 28 7.26 -15.83 -13.83
CA GLU A 28 8.00 -16.99 -13.27
C GLU A 28 7.98 -16.99 -11.73
N ILE A 29 8.14 -15.82 -11.09
CA ILE A 29 8.03 -15.70 -9.63
C ILE A 29 6.62 -16.12 -9.18
N LEU A 30 5.59 -15.58 -9.82
CA LEU A 30 4.20 -15.84 -9.47
C LEU A 30 3.78 -17.29 -9.73
N ASP A 31 4.22 -17.88 -10.83
CA ASP A 31 3.93 -19.28 -11.19
C ASP A 31 4.61 -20.26 -10.24
N ARG A 32 5.86 -19.99 -9.88
CA ARG A 32 6.63 -20.80 -8.94
C ARG A 32 6.08 -20.73 -7.51
N HIS A 33 5.45 -19.59 -7.13
CA HIS A 33 5.02 -19.32 -5.77
C HIS A 33 3.53 -18.98 -5.71
N GLN A 34 2.69 -20.02 -5.74
CA GLN A 34 1.23 -19.90 -5.78
C GLN A 34 0.60 -19.21 -4.56
N ASN A 35 1.33 -19.07 -3.47
CA ASN A 35 0.91 -18.35 -2.26
C ASN A 35 1.17 -16.84 -2.30
N ILE A 36 1.75 -16.30 -3.39
CA ILE A 36 1.87 -14.85 -3.60
C ILE A 36 0.57 -14.34 -4.22
N ALA A 37 -0.13 -13.45 -3.49
CA ALA A 37 -1.32 -12.75 -3.99
C ALA A 37 -0.97 -11.49 -4.77
N THR A 38 0.04 -10.75 -4.31
CA THR A 38 0.53 -9.52 -4.93
C THR A 38 2.04 -9.52 -5.03
N LEU A 39 2.58 -9.05 -6.15
CA LEU A 39 4.02 -8.85 -6.34
C LEU A 39 4.28 -7.39 -6.70
N ALA A 40 4.78 -6.63 -5.76
CA ALA A 40 5.24 -5.27 -5.99
C ALA A 40 6.64 -5.26 -6.62
N THR A 41 6.90 -4.25 -7.44
CA THR A 41 8.19 -4.04 -8.08
C THR A 41 8.89 -2.83 -7.48
N GLN A 42 10.19 -2.70 -7.70
CA GLN A 42 10.94 -1.51 -7.32
C GLN A 42 10.53 -0.33 -8.19
N ILE A 43 10.27 0.80 -7.56
CA ILE A 43 10.01 2.05 -8.26
C ILE A 43 11.22 2.97 -8.11
N TYR A 44 11.86 3.31 -9.21
CA TYR A 44 12.81 4.40 -9.28
C TYR A 44 12.10 5.71 -9.59
N ASP A 45 12.18 6.67 -8.68
CA ASP A 45 11.50 7.96 -8.83
C ASP A 45 12.47 9.01 -9.39
N THR A 46 12.17 9.52 -10.59
CA THR A 46 13.05 10.49 -11.26
C THR A 46 13.07 11.86 -10.59
N ALA A 47 12.01 12.25 -9.87
CA ALA A 47 11.97 13.51 -9.12
C ALA A 47 12.86 13.43 -7.86
N TRP A 48 13.00 12.25 -7.27
CA TRP A 48 13.86 12.03 -6.09
C TRP A 48 15.25 11.50 -6.46
N GLN A 49 15.44 11.07 -7.72
CA GLN A 49 16.65 10.38 -8.20
C GLN A 49 17.03 9.20 -7.28
N ALA A 50 16.05 8.46 -6.84
CA ALA A 50 16.21 7.37 -5.87
C ALA A 50 15.10 6.33 -6.00
N ASN A 51 15.41 5.12 -5.52
CA ASN A 51 14.42 4.07 -5.33
C ASN A 51 13.46 4.43 -4.20
N ARG A 52 12.17 4.24 -4.42
CA ARG A 52 11.17 4.32 -3.34
C ARG A 52 11.39 3.14 -2.40
N GLN A 53 11.47 3.40 -1.09
CA GLN A 53 11.62 2.34 -0.10
C GLN A 53 10.30 1.62 0.13
N ALA A 54 10.26 0.31 -0.16
CA ALA A 54 9.20 -0.56 0.31
C ALA A 54 9.42 -0.90 1.79
N ILE A 55 8.32 -1.02 2.58
CA ILE A 55 8.39 -1.57 3.93
C ILE A 55 8.38 -3.09 3.81
N CYS A 56 9.57 -3.66 3.71
CA CYS A 56 9.77 -5.08 3.57
C CYS A 56 10.15 -5.74 4.89
N GLY A 57 9.69 -6.97 5.05
CA GLY A 57 10.13 -7.90 6.08
C GLY A 57 11.24 -8.80 5.57
N LYS A 58 11.17 -10.07 5.95
CA LYS A 58 12.19 -11.08 5.59
C LYS A 58 12.12 -11.44 4.12
N GLU A 59 13.26 -11.82 3.55
CA GLU A 59 13.34 -12.56 2.30
C GLU A 59 12.60 -13.89 2.45
N ILE A 60 11.74 -14.20 1.50
CA ILE A 60 10.89 -15.40 1.51
C ILE A 60 11.29 -16.40 0.42
N TYR A 61 11.83 -15.88 -0.67
CA TYR A 61 12.41 -16.62 -1.78
C TYR A 61 13.60 -15.81 -2.29
N PRO A 62 14.58 -16.42 -2.99
CA PRO A 62 15.72 -15.69 -3.50
C PRO A 62 15.33 -14.42 -4.28
N GLY A 63 15.77 -13.26 -3.81
CA GLY A 63 15.45 -11.95 -4.38
C GLY A 63 14.00 -11.47 -4.16
N VAL A 64 13.18 -12.19 -3.41
CA VAL A 64 11.77 -11.83 -3.15
C VAL A 64 11.52 -11.67 -1.66
N TYR A 65 10.99 -10.53 -1.28
CA TYR A 65 10.78 -10.14 0.11
C TYR A 65 9.29 -10.06 0.43
N ARG A 66 8.93 -10.40 1.66
CA ARG A 66 7.58 -10.13 2.16
C ARG A 66 7.42 -8.63 2.35
N CYS A 67 6.32 -8.04 1.87
CA CYS A 67 6.02 -6.64 2.15
C CYS A 67 4.68 -6.48 2.89
N LYS A 68 4.59 -5.37 3.64
CA LYS A 68 3.39 -5.03 4.40
C LYS A 68 2.23 -4.64 3.48
N MET A 69 2.55 -3.91 2.44
CA MET A 69 1.62 -3.36 1.46
C MET A 69 2.40 -3.22 0.16
N PHE A 70 1.83 -3.65 -0.94
CA PHE A 70 2.43 -3.40 -2.24
C PHE A 70 2.32 -1.92 -2.62
N CYS A 71 3.15 -1.45 -3.53
CA CYS A 71 3.08 -0.09 -4.05
C CYS A 71 2.19 -0.06 -5.29
N GLY A 72 1.25 0.88 -5.34
CA GLY A 72 0.32 1.03 -6.47
C GLY A 72 1.00 1.36 -7.78
N GLY A 73 2.12 2.08 -7.72
CA GLY A 73 2.82 2.58 -8.91
C GLY A 73 3.36 1.52 -9.87
N SER A 74 3.59 0.28 -9.41
CA SER A 74 3.90 -0.87 -10.27
C SER A 74 3.78 -2.18 -9.48
N HIS A 75 2.86 -3.05 -9.90
CA HIS A 75 2.60 -4.30 -9.19
C HIS A 75 1.81 -5.30 -10.03
N PHE A 76 1.88 -6.57 -9.63
CA PHE A 76 1.07 -7.65 -10.17
C PHE A 76 0.08 -8.14 -9.12
N LEU A 77 -1.12 -8.50 -9.56
CA LEU A 77 -2.16 -9.16 -8.77
C LEU A 77 -2.45 -10.54 -9.34
N ARG A 78 -2.57 -11.54 -8.47
CA ARG A 78 -3.08 -12.86 -8.86
C ARG A 78 -4.60 -12.79 -9.02
N LYS A 79 -5.08 -12.91 -10.26
CA LYS A 79 -6.49 -12.75 -10.58
C LYS A 79 -7.39 -13.77 -9.88
N SER A 80 -6.93 -15.02 -9.75
CA SER A 80 -7.70 -16.05 -9.05
C SER A 80 -7.96 -15.76 -7.58
N PHE A 81 -7.16 -14.88 -6.95
CA PHE A 81 -7.40 -14.40 -5.58
C PHE A 81 -8.28 -13.14 -5.55
N PHE A 82 -8.15 -12.24 -6.53
CA PHE A 82 -8.92 -11.00 -6.62
C PHE A 82 -9.95 -11.09 -7.77
N GLU A 83 -11.08 -11.76 -7.53
CA GLU A 83 -12.14 -11.93 -8.55
C GLU A 83 -12.82 -10.60 -8.93
N THR A 84 -12.88 -9.67 -7.98
CA THR A 84 -13.38 -8.30 -8.19
C THR A 84 -12.30 -7.30 -7.84
N SER A 85 -12.46 -6.04 -8.29
CA SER A 85 -11.50 -4.98 -7.94
C SER A 85 -11.37 -4.85 -6.42
N PRO A 86 -10.18 -5.07 -5.84
CA PRO A 86 -9.99 -5.01 -4.41
C PRO A 86 -9.72 -3.60 -3.89
N TYR A 87 -9.66 -2.62 -4.80
CA TYR A 87 -9.29 -1.25 -4.47
C TYR A 87 -10.45 -0.45 -3.91
N LEU A 88 -10.12 0.49 -3.03
CA LEU A 88 -11.07 1.53 -2.65
C LEU A 88 -11.25 2.52 -3.80
N SER A 89 -12.48 2.93 -4.05
CA SER A 89 -12.81 4.01 -4.99
C SER A 89 -12.58 5.37 -4.31
N ASN A 90 -11.36 5.64 -3.86
CA ASN A 90 -10.97 6.94 -3.33
C ASN A 90 -10.10 7.71 -4.34
N LYS A 91 -10.01 9.03 -4.15
CA LYS A 91 -9.32 9.90 -5.09
C LYS A 91 -7.80 9.70 -5.09
N TYR A 92 -7.22 9.39 -3.94
CA TYR A 92 -5.77 9.21 -3.75
C TYR A 92 -5.43 8.39 -2.50
N GLY A 93 -4.46 7.50 -2.67
CA GLY A 93 -3.59 6.94 -1.65
C GLY A 93 -4.21 5.87 -0.75
N TYR A 94 -3.41 4.89 -0.46
CA TYR A 94 -3.75 3.74 0.37
C TYR A 94 -4.83 2.81 -0.17
N GLU A 95 -5.15 2.91 -1.46
CA GLU A 95 -6.03 1.97 -2.16
C GLU A 95 -5.48 0.53 -2.14
N GLU A 96 -4.18 0.38 -1.99
CA GLU A 96 -3.48 -0.91 -1.88
C GLU A 96 -3.57 -1.54 -0.48
N LEU A 97 -3.93 -0.74 0.54
CA LEU A 97 -3.96 -1.24 1.92
C LEU A 97 -5.05 -2.31 2.15
N PRO A 98 -6.30 -2.13 1.71
CA PRO A 98 -7.31 -3.17 1.84
C PRO A 98 -6.95 -4.49 1.17
N PRO A 99 -6.58 -4.53 -0.14
CA PRO A 99 -6.20 -5.79 -0.76
C PRO A 99 -4.98 -6.45 -0.11
N SER A 100 -4.02 -5.65 0.37
CA SER A 100 -2.88 -6.18 1.12
C SER A 100 -3.31 -6.86 2.42
N LEU A 101 -4.25 -6.27 3.15
CA LEU A 101 -4.79 -6.85 4.39
C LEU A 101 -5.60 -8.12 4.11
N MET A 102 -6.43 -8.10 3.06
CA MET A 102 -7.22 -9.27 2.64
C MET A 102 -6.31 -10.44 2.28
N ALA A 103 -5.25 -10.19 1.52
CA ALA A 103 -4.28 -11.22 1.15
C ALA A 103 -3.63 -11.86 2.39
N MET A 104 -3.15 -11.04 3.32
CA MET A 104 -2.54 -11.54 4.55
C MET A 104 -3.52 -12.31 5.44
N ASP A 105 -4.79 -11.88 5.51
CA ASP A 105 -5.82 -12.57 6.31
C ASP A 105 -6.24 -13.91 5.73
N ALA A 106 -6.16 -14.05 4.41
CA ALA A 106 -6.33 -15.32 3.70
C ALA A 106 -5.09 -16.23 3.78
N GLY A 107 -4.02 -15.81 4.46
CA GLY A 107 -2.77 -16.56 4.56
C GLY A 107 -1.86 -16.43 3.34
N MET A 108 -2.22 -15.58 2.38
CA MET A 108 -1.41 -15.27 1.21
C MET A 108 -0.30 -14.26 1.54
N ILE A 109 0.58 -14.01 0.60
CA ILE A 109 1.75 -13.16 0.74
C ILE A 109 1.62 -11.95 -0.18
N ASN A 110 1.89 -10.76 0.36
CA ASN A 110 2.28 -9.61 -0.43
C ASN A 110 3.80 -9.64 -0.56
N ALA A 111 4.29 -9.75 -1.78
CA ALA A 111 5.70 -9.86 -2.11
C ALA A 111 6.24 -8.58 -2.75
N PHE A 112 7.54 -8.40 -2.67
CA PHE A 112 8.28 -7.32 -3.30
C PHE A 112 9.56 -7.89 -3.95
N CYS A 113 9.80 -7.54 -5.20
CA CYS A 113 11.01 -7.91 -5.92
C CYS A 113 11.79 -6.63 -6.31
N PRO A 114 12.95 -6.36 -5.69
CA PRO A 114 13.76 -5.18 -5.99
C PRO A 114 14.41 -5.20 -7.37
N ASP A 115 14.56 -6.37 -7.96
CA ASP A 115 15.21 -6.54 -9.27
C ASP A 115 14.28 -6.21 -10.45
N LEU A 116 12.96 -6.13 -10.21
CA LEU A 116 11.98 -5.68 -11.20
C LEU A 116 11.78 -4.17 -11.05
N ILE A 117 12.30 -3.37 -11.98
CA ILE A 117 12.31 -1.92 -11.85
C ILE A 117 11.30 -1.25 -12.79
N ALA A 118 10.45 -0.40 -12.22
CA ALA A 118 9.63 0.55 -12.95
C ALA A 118 10.13 1.98 -12.66
N ILE A 119 10.18 2.81 -13.69
CA ILE A 119 10.64 4.21 -13.60
C ILE A 119 9.43 5.11 -13.52
N HIS A 120 9.28 5.82 -12.41
CA HIS A 120 8.23 6.80 -12.18
C HIS A 120 8.72 8.20 -12.57
N LYS A 121 7.95 8.89 -13.42
CA LYS A 121 8.28 10.19 -14.02
C LYS A 121 7.23 11.24 -13.65
N PRO A 122 7.09 11.62 -12.36
CA PRO A 122 6.02 12.52 -11.96
C PRO A 122 6.22 13.91 -12.55
N ALA A 123 5.15 14.50 -13.09
CA ALA A 123 5.16 15.86 -13.59
C ALA A 123 5.36 16.90 -12.48
N VAL A 124 4.93 16.59 -11.25
CA VAL A 124 5.06 17.44 -10.05
C VAL A 124 5.33 16.55 -8.84
N ASN A 125 6.28 16.97 -8.00
CA ASN A 125 6.53 16.28 -6.72
C ASN A 125 5.37 16.56 -5.72
N LYS A 126 4.28 15.80 -5.86
CA LYS A 126 3.09 15.90 -5.00
C LYS A 126 3.36 15.47 -3.55
N TRP A 127 4.45 14.74 -3.30
CA TRP A 127 4.79 14.15 -1.99
C TRP A 127 5.81 14.98 -1.20
N ASP A 128 6.13 16.19 -1.65
CA ASP A 128 6.93 17.13 -0.87
C ASP A 128 6.14 17.58 0.36
N ARG A 129 6.49 17.01 1.51
CA ARG A 129 5.83 17.26 2.80
C ARG A 129 6.19 18.61 3.42
N THR A 130 7.12 19.34 2.82
CA THR A 130 7.58 20.62 3.31
C THR A 130 6.79 21.80 2.73
N SER A 131 6.04 21.57 1.67
CA SER A 131 5.24 22.60 1.00
C SER A 131 3.82 22.69 1.55
N ASP A 132 3.37 23.90 1.89
CA ASP A 132 1.97 24.16 2.27
C ASP A 132 0.96 23.79 1.17
N LYS A 133 1.42 23.71 -0.09
CA LYS A 133 0.60 23.26 -1.23
C LYS A 133 0.19 21.79 -1.14
N ASN A 134 0.86 21.03 -0.29
CA ASN A 134 0.63 19.61 -0.12
C ASN A 134 -0.22 19.26 1.11
N MET A 135 -0.87 20.25 1.73
CA MET A 135 -1.69 20.03 2.94
C MET A 135 -2.81 19.00 2.70
N GLU A 136 -3.43 18.98 1.51
CA GLU A 136 -4.46 18.01 1.15
C GLU A 136 -3.90 16.58 1.23
N TYR A 137 -2.70 16.33 0.69
CA TYR A 137 -2.06 15.02 0.74
C TYR A 137 -1.71 14.60 2.17
N LEU A 138 -1.24 15.54 3.01
CA LEU A 138 -0.96 15.24 4.41
C LEU A 138 -2.22 14.86 5.19
N ILE A 139 -3.35 15.49 4.89
CA ILE A 139 -4.65 15.15 5.47
C ILE A 139 -5.07 13.74 5.04
N ILE A 140 -4.91 13.41 3.75
CA ILE A 140 -5.17 12.06 3.20
C ILE A 140 -4.25 11.03 3.85
N GLU A 141 -2.94 11.30 3.92
CA GLU A 141 -1.95 10.42 4.56
C GLU A 141 -2.24 10.12 6.04
N CYS A 142 -2.88 11.05 6.73
CA CYS A 142 -3.30 10.83 8.11
C CYS A 142 -4.66 10.13 8.20
N GLY A 143 -5.65 10.60 7.46
CA GLY A 143 -7.05 10.20 7.61
C GLY A 143 -7.38 8.85 7.00
N VAL A 144 -6.96 8.61 5.74
CA VAL A 144 -7.33 7.41 4.98
C VAL A 144 -6.80 6.13 5.64
N PRO A 145 -5.48 5.98 5.93
CA PRO A 145 -5.00 4.75 6.54
C PRO A 145 -5.57 4.51 7.95
N TYR A 146 -5.84 5.59 8.70
CA TYR A 146 -6.53 5.47 9.98
C TYR A 146 -7.93 4.89 9.83
N ALA A 147 -8.71 5.40 8.88
CA ALA A 147 -10.08 4.94 8.63
C ALA A 147 -10.12 3.48 8.18
N ILE A 148 -9.25 3.08 7.25
CA ILE A 148 -9.12 1.70 6.77
C ILE A 148 -8.75 0.78 7.94
N LYS A 149 -7.70 1.09 8.68
CA LYS A 149 -7.25 0.27 9.81
C LYS A 149 -8.31 0.17 10.91
N ARG A 150 -8.98 1.26 11.25
CA ARG A 150 -10.08 1.25 12.22
C ARG A 150 -11.22 0.32 11.79
N LYS A 151 -11.46 0.19 10.47
CA LYS A 151 -12.52 -0.67 9.92
C LYS A 151 -12.07 -2.12 9.81
N MET A 152 -10.86 -2.35 9.32
CA MET A 152 -10.37 -3.69 8.95
C MET A 152 -9.55 -4.38 10.05
N TYR A 153 -8.95 -3.66 10.99
CA TYR A 153 -8.23 -4.30 12.09
C TYR A 153 -9.19 -4.80 13.17
N PRO A 154 -8.76 -5.76 14.03
CA PRO A 154 -9.54 -6.22 15.17
C PRO A 154 -9.92 -5.05 16.09
N ILE A 155 -11.15 -5.07 16.61
CA ILE A 155 -11.69 -3.97 17.44
C ILE A 155 -10.80 -3.66 18.65
N ILE A 156 -10.21 -4.69 19.24
CA ILE A 156 -9.29 -4.55 20.39
C ILE A 156 -8.06 -3.68 20.06
N CYS A 157 -7.67 -3.57 18.76
CA CYS A 157 -6.55 -2.75 18.32
C CYS A 157 -6.91 -1.26 18.16
N THR A 158 -8.20 -0.89 18.29
CA THR A 158 -8.67 0.49 18.07
C THR A 158 -7.93 1.55 18.90
N PRO A 159 -7.63 1.34 20.21
CA PRO A 159 -6.88 2.34 20.99
C PRO A 159 -5.47 2.60 20.44
N LEU A 160 -4.76 1.55 20.01
CA LEU A 160 -3.41 1.64 19.45
C LEU A 160 -3.43 2.39 18.12
N ILE A 161 -4.38 2.05 17.24
CA ILE A 161 -4.56 2.71 15.93
C ILE A 161 -4.88 4.19 16.14
N TRP A 162 -5.74 4.51 17.09
CA TRP A 162 -6.11 5.89 17.41
C TRP A 162 -4.90 6.68 17.94
N LEU A 163 -4.10 6.09 18.82
CA LEU A 163 -2.89 6.73 19.34
C LEU A 163 -1.89 7.02 18.24
N ALA A 164 -1.62 6.05 17.37
CA ALA A 164 -0.74 6.23 16.20
C ALA A 164 -1.25 7.33 15.25
N TYR A 165 -2.56 7.36 14.99
CA TYR A 165 -3.21 8.42 14.22
C TYR A 165 -3.00 9.80 14.85
N LYS A 166 -3.22 9.92 16.17
CA LYS A 166 -3.02 11.20 16.89
C LYS A 166 -1.57 11.68 16.81
N GLN A 167 -0.61 10.77 16.98
CA GLN A 167 0.81 11.09 16.86
C GLN A 167 1.16 11.56 15.45
N ARG A 168 0.64 10.87 14.42
CA ARG A 168 0.84 11.26 13.01
C ARG A 168 0.25 12.63 12.70
N CYS A 169 -1.00 12.90 13.12
CA CYS A 169 -1.62 14.19 12.96
C CYS A 169 -0.84 15.32 13.67
N LYS A 170 -0.36 15.07 14.89
CA LYS A 170 0.47 16.04 15.64
C LYS A 170 1.79 16.35 14.92
N LYS A 171 2.38 15.33 14.27
CA LYS A 171 3.66 15.48 13.58
C LYS A 171 3.56 16.26 12.27
N TYR A 172 2.49 16.05 11.50
CA TYR A 172 2.42 16.51 10.11
C TYR A 172 1.39 17.61 9.86
N LEU A 173 0.43 17.83 10.77
CA LEU A 173 -0.68 18.73 10.53
C LEU A 173 -0.75 19.85 11.57
N GLN A 174 -0.99 21.07 11.10
CA GLN A 174 -1.44 22.16 11.96
C GLN A 174 -2.84 21.87 12.51
N GLN A 175 -3.04 22.03 13.79
CA GLN A 175 -4.30 21.69 14.48
C GLN A 175 -5.36 22.80 14.37
N THR A 176 -5.59 23.35 13.18
CA THR A 176 -6.64 24.33 12.94
C THR A 176 -8.03 23.70 12.90
N LYS A 177 -9.07 24.51 13.12
CA LYS A 177 -10.47 24.04 13.05
C LYS A 177 -10.81 23.51 11.65
N SER A 178 -10.30 24.15 10.59
CA SER A 178 -10.51 23.74 9.20
C SER A 178 -9.92 22.37 8.92
N ILE A 179 -8.65 22.14 9.29
CA ILE A 179 -7.96 20.86 9.08
C ILE A 179 -8.63 19.74 9.87
N ARG A 180 -9.08 19.98 11.10
CA ARG A 180 -9.81 18.97 11.88
C ARG A 180 -11.13 18.58 11.22
N LYS A 181 -11.84 19.53 10.61
CA LYS A 181 -13.06 19.26 9.85
C LYS A 181 -12.76 18.39 8.64
N GLN A 182 -11.78 18.77 7.81
CA GLN A 182 -11.38 18.00 6.63
C GLN A 182 -10.93 16.57 6.99
N LEU A 183 -10.14 16.40 8.06
CA LEU A 183 -9.78 15.09 8.59
C LEU A 183 -11.00 14.26 8.97
N SER A 184 -11.96 14.87 9.68
CA SER A 184 -13.19 14.17 10.08
C SER A 184 -13.99 13.71 8.86
N ASP A 185 -14.13 14.56 7.85
CA ASP A 185 -14.86 14.27 6.62
C ASP A 185 -14.18 13.15 5.82
N ILE A 186 -12.85 13.18 5.66
CA ILE A 186 -12.09 12.13 4.98
C ILE A 186 -12.20 10.80 5.74
N VAL A 187 -12.07 10.80 7.06
CA VAL A 187 -12.21 9.60 7.88
C VAL A 187 -13.61 9.00 7.73
N ALA A 188 -14.66 9.83 7.82
CA ALA A 188 -16.03 9.36 7.69
C ALA A 188 -16.32 8.76 6.30
N ASN A 189 -15.91 9.46 5.24
CA ASN A 189 -16.09 8.99 3.86
C ASN A 189 -15.33 7.69 3.62
N THR A 190 -14.07 7.59 4.04
CA THR A 190 -13.27 6.37 3.88
C THR A 190 -13.87 5.20 4.67
N MET A 191 -14.34 5.43 5.89
CA MET A 191 -15.03 4.39 6.67
C MET A 191 -16.30 3.89 5.98
N GLN A 192 -17.04 4.78 5.29
CA GLN A 192 -18.22 4.41 4.52
C GLN A 192 -17.83 3.53 3.31
N MET A 193 -16.76 3.88 2.60
CA MET A 193 -16.24 3.06 1.48
C MET A 193 -15.84 1.65 1.96
N CYS A 194 -15.27 1.55 3.15
CA CYS A 194 -14.89 0.27 3.76
C CYS A 194 -16.06 -0.52 4.36
N ASN A 195 -17.31 -0.11 4.23
CA ASN A 195 -18.43 -0.76 4.95
C ASN A 195 -18.63 -2.24 4.61
N ARG A 196 -18.26 -2.65 3.41
CA ARG A 196 -18.36 -4.05 2.94
C ARG A 196 -17.10 -4.87 3.22
N MET A 197 -16.04 -4.25 3.76
CA MET A 197 -14.79 -4.94 4.06
C MET A 197 -14.86 -5.63 5.42
N GLU A 198 -14.37 -6.85 5.46
CA GLU A 198 -14.29 -7.64 6.68
C GLU A 198 -13.09 -7.24 7.52
N ARG A 199 -13.19 -7.53 8.83
CA ARG A 199 -12.06 -7.37 9.73
C ARG A 199 -11.11 -8.54 9.59
N ILE A 200 -9.82 -8.25 9.54
CA ILE A 200 -8.80 -9.30 9.62
C ILE A 200 -8.83 -9.97 11.01
N LYS A 201 -8.41 -11.22 11.06
CA LYS A 201 -8.29 -11.99 12.29
C LYS A 201 -7.25 -11.38 13.23
N PHE A 202 -7.45 -11.55 14.53
CA PHE A 202 -6.46 -11.10 15.51
C PHE A 202 -5.11 -11.81 15.34
N SER A 203 -5.11 -13.09 14.97
CA SER A 203 -3.89 -13.84 14.64
C SER A 203 -3.12 -13.24 13.47
N THR A 204 -3.83 -12.77 12.44
CA THR A 204 -3.24 -12.05 11.31
C THR A 204 -2.59 -10.74 11.76
N PHE A 205 -3.28 -9.96 12.59
CA PHE A 205 -2.72 -8.73 13.16
C PHE A 205 -1.44 -9.00 13.95
N VAL A 206 -1.43 -10.02 14.82
CA VAL A 206 -0.25 -10.41 15.61
C VAL A 206 0.91 -10.80 14.67
N LYS A 207 0.64 -11.62 13.66
CA LYS A 207 1.66 -12.02 12.66
C LYS A 207 2.25 -10.80 11.93
N MET A 208 1.39 -9.89 11.49
CA MET A 208 1.83 -8.64 10.86
C MET A 208 2.71 -7.80 11.81
N PHE A 209 2.34 -7.74 13.09
CA PHE A 209 3.13 -7.02 14.08
C PHE A 209 4.50 -7.68 14.31
N MET A 210 4.58 -9.00 14.31
CA MET A 210 5.85 -9.73 14.39
C MET A 210 6.72 -9.51 13.15
N ASP A 211 6.11 -9.46 11.95
CA ASP A 211 6.84 -9.32 10.69
C ASP A 211 7.30 -7.86 10.45
N PHE A 212 6.51 -6.85 10.83
CA PHE A 212 6.69 -5.45 10.43
C PHE A 212 6.74 -4.45 11.59
N GLY A 213 6.60 -4.92 12.84
CA GLY A 213 6.61 -4.09 14.03
C GLY A 213 5.50 -3.03 14.05
N SER A 214 5.78 -1.89 14.69
CA SER A 214 4.82 -0.77 14.81
C SER A 214 4.48 -0.07 13.49
N SER A 215 5.18 -0.39 12.40
CA SER A 215 4.90 0.20 11.08
C SER A 215 3.50 -0.15 10.55
N ILE A 216 2.85 -1.17 11.12
CA ILE A 216 1.47 -1.55 10.77
C ILE A 216 0.41 -0.62 11.39
N LEU A 217 0.74 0.18 12.41
CA LEU A 217 -0.18 1.08 13.14
C LEU A 217 -0.45 2.44 12.44
#